data_bd53c761391a9516c7090e97bf263eda
#
_entry.id   bd53c761391a9516c7090e97bf263eda
#
_cell.length_a   1.000
_cell.length_b   1.000
_cell.length_c   1.000
_cell.angle_alpha   90.00
_cell.angle_beta   90.00
_cell.angle_gamma   90.00
#
_symmetry.space_group_name_H-M   'P 1'
#
loop_
_entity.id
_entity.type
_entity.pdbx_description
1 polymer ?
#
loop_
_entity_poly.entity_id
_entity_poly.type
_entity_poly.pdbx_seq_one_letter_code
_entity_poly.pdbx_strand_id
1 'polypeptide(L)'
;MSPKSARKKGQAKAYNPVAPERVEDILKRLNQLYPEVTCALTHASAWELLVATILSAQSTDVNVNRVTPELFRKYPTVQAFAALIPEQLEPDVRSTGFFRNKSKAVVGAAKQIVSEFGGQVPQEIEKLLTLPGVARKTANVVLGTWFKKAEGVVVDTHVHRISRRLELTKQNEPQKIEQKKGSSYIKREHC
;
A
#
# COMPACT_ATOMS: atom_id res chain seq x y z
N MET A 1 -63.12 33.58 1.39
CA MET A 1 -61.70 33.90 1.13
C MET A 1 -60.84 32.84 1.81
N SER A 2 -60.33 31.86 1.09
CA SER A 2 -59.48 30.78 1.65
C SER A 2 -57.99 31.12 1.48
N PRO A 3 -57.13 30.90 2.50
CA PRO A 3 -55.72 31.20 2.38
C PRO A 3 -55.01 30.15 1.53
N LYS A 4 -54.30 30.58 0.49
CA LYS A 4 -53.42 29.76 -0.34
C LYS A 4 -52.22 29.29 0.49
N SER A 5 -52.18 27.98 0.75
CA SER A 5 -51.00 27.30 1.34
C SER A 5 -49.82 27.42 0.40
N ALA A 6 -48.82 28.18 0.81
CA ALA A 6 -47.53 28.27 0.11
C ALA A 6 -46.70 26.98 0.40
N ARG A 7 -46.65 26.08 -0.59
CA ARG A 7 -45.72 24.94 -0.58
C ARG A 7 -44.28 25.49 -0.57
N LYS A 8 -43.58 25.37 0.54
CA LYS A 8 -42.11 25.54 0.62
C LYS A 8 -41.46 24.54 -0.35
N LYS A 9 -40.92 25.02 -1.46
CA LYS A 9 -40.02 24.24 -2.31
C LYS A 9 -38.79 23.90 -1.48
N GLY A 10 -38.62 22.62 -1.08
CA GLY A 10 -37.41 22.15 -0.48
C GLY A 10 -36.24 22.40 -1.44
N GLN A 11 -35.29 23.21 -1.04
CA GLN A 11 -34.05 23.38 -1.79
C GLN A 11 -33.35 22.03 -1.81
N ALA A 12 -33.21 21.42 -2.98
CA ALA A 12 -32.38 20.23 -3.18
C ALA A 12 -30.96 20.59 -2.75
N LYS A 13 -30.43 19.86 -1.77
CA LYS A 13 -29.03 20.01 -1.33
C LYS A 13 -28.14 19.93 -2.58
N ALA A 14 -27.27 20.93 -2.78
CA ALA A 14 -26.31 20.92 -3.87
C ALA A 14 -25.46 19.64 -3.80
N TYR A 15 -25.23 18.98 -4.94
CA TYR A 15 -24.44 17.77 -5.03
C TYR A 15 -23.02 18.03 -4.52
N ASN A 16 -22.62 17.31 -3.47
CA ASN A 16 -21.26 17.33 -2.93
C ASN A 16 -20.64 15.92 -3.04
N PRO A 17 -19.70 15.72 -3.97
CA PRO A 17 -19.10 14.39 -4.20
C PRO A 17 -18.30 13.85 -3.02
N VAL A 18 -17.88 14.71 -2.10
CA VAL A 18 -17.12 14.35 -0.90
C VAL A 18 -17.93 14.52 0.38
N ALA A 19 -19.26 14.55 0.28
CA ALA A 19 -20.13 14.56 1.45
C ALA A 19 -19.88 13.31 2.32
N PRO A 20 -19.74 13.45 3.66
CA PRO A 20 -19.43 12.33 4.56
C PRO A 20 -20.36 11.13 4.35
N GLU A 21 -21.67 11.37 4.23
CA GLU A 21 -22.69 10.34 4.08
C GLU A 21 -22.52 9.54 2.78
N ARG A 22 -22.13 10.22 1.69
CA ARG A 22 -21.84 9.57 0.41
C ARG A 22 -20.57 8.72 0.47
N VAL A 23 -19.53 9.22 1.12
CA VAL A 23 -18.28 8.48 1.27
C VAL A 23 -18.50 7.23 2.14
N GLU A 24 -19.26 7.37 3.22
CA GLU A 24 -19.64 6.24 4.09
C GLU A 24 -20.45 5.19 3.33
N ASP A 25 -21.42 5.58 2.52
CA ASP A 25 -22.19 4.65 1.68
C ASP A 25 -21.31 3.93 0.65
N ILE A 26 -20.34 4.64 0.03
CA ILE A 26 -19.36 4.01 -0.87
C ILE A 26 -18.54 2.96 -0.14
N LEU A 27 -17.98 3.29 1.04
CA LEU A 27 -17.18 2.37 1.83
C LEU A 27 -17.99 1.15 2.27
N LYS A 28 -19.23 1.37 2.73
CA LYS A 28 -20.15 0.28 3.11
C LYS A 28 -20.40 -0.68 1.94
N ARG A 29 -20.66 -0.15 0.75
CA ARG A 29 -20.88 -0.97 -0.45
C ARG A 29 -19.61 -1.71 -0.87
N LEU A 30 -18.42 -1.09 -0.76
CA LEU A 30 -17.16 -1.76 -1.04
C LEU A 30 -16.93 -2.92 -0.07
N ASN A 31 -17.16 -2.72 1.23
CA ASN A 31 -17.05 -3.78 2.22
C ASN A 31 -18.06 -4.92 2.01
N GLN A 32 -19.27 -4.61 1.53
CA GLN A 32 -20.26 -5.63 1.18
C GLN A 32 -19.86 -6.45 -0.05
N LEU A 33 -19.25 -5.78 -1.05
CA LEU A 33 -18.84 -6.44 -2.29
C LEU A 33 -17.53 -7.21 -2.15
N TYR A 34 -16.65 -6.76 -1.26
CA TYR A 34 -15.31 -7.29 -1.07
C TYR A 34 -14.99 -7.45 0.43
N PRO A 35 -15.69 -8.36 1.16
CA PRO A 35 -15.57 -8.48 2.62
C PRO A 35 -14.21 -9.02 3.07
N GLU A 36 -13.51 -9.77 2.21
CA GLU A 36 -12.27 -10.49 2.55
C GLU A 36 -11.10 -10.04 1.65
N VAL A 37 -10.90 -8.73 1.54
CA VAL A 37 -9.75 -8.23 0.76
C VAL A 37 -8.47 -8.42 1.56
N THR A 38 -7.55 -9.20 1.00
CA THR A 38 -6.22 -9.43 1.54
C THR A 38 -5.15 -8.93 0.57
N CYS A 39 -3.92 -8.78 1.07
CA CYS A 39 -2.78 -8.46 0.21
C CYS A 39 -2.54 -9.61 -0.78
N ALA A 40 -2.43 -9.28 -2.07
CA ALA A 40 -2.19 -10.27 -3.12
C ALA A 40 -0.79 -10.90 -3.07
N LEU A 41 0.18 -10.24 -2.44
CA LEU A 41 1.54 -10.76 -2.26
C LEU A 41 1.57 -11.75 -1.09
N THR A 42 1.97 -12.99 -1.37
CA THR A 42 2.13 -14.05 -0.34
C THR A 42 3.31 -13.72 0.57
N HIS A 43 3.09 -13.74 1.89
CA HIS A 43 4.10 -13.44 2.90
C HIS A 43 3.74 -14.05 4.25
N ALA A 44 4.75 -14.42 5.03
CA ALA A 44 4.61 -14.94 6.39
C ALA A 44 5.29 -14.03 7.44
N SER A 45 5.93 -12.94 7.01
CA SER A 45 6.58 -11.97 7.90
C SER A 45 6.62 -10.58 7.29
N ALA A 46 6.90 -9.54 8.12
CA ALA A 46 7.13 -8.18 7.65
C ALA A 46 8.28 -8.09 6.63
N TRP A 47 9.34 -8.88 6.86
CA TRP A 47 10.48 -8.94 5.94
C TRP A 47 10.08 -9.53 4.59
N GLU A 48 9.38 -10.64 4.58
CA GLU A 48 8.90 -11.26 3.34
C GLU A 48 7.99 -10.32 2.56
N LEU A 49 7.07 -9.62 3.23
CA LEU A 49 6.22 -8.62 2.61
C LEU A 49 7.03 -7.46 2.02
N LEU A 50 8.05 -6.98 2.74
CA LEU A 50 8.93 -5.92 2.26
C LEU A 50 9.67 -6.36 0.98
N VAL A 51 10.28 -7.55 0.99
CA VAL A 51 10.96 -8.12 -0.18
C VAL A 51 9.99 -8.29 -1.35
N ALA A 52 8.84 -8.94 -1.12
CA ALA A 52 7.83 -9.13 -2.15
C ALA A 52 7.37 -7.80 -2.76
N THR A 53 7.19 -6.76 -1.94
CA THR A 53 6.79 -5.42 -2.41
C THR A 53 7.91 -4.75 -3.23
N ILE A 54 9.17 -4.89 -2.85
CA ILE A 54 10.31 -4.40 -3.66
C ILE A 54 10.33 -5.14 -5.01
N LEU A 55 10.12 -6.45 -5.00
CA LEU A 55 10.11 -7.26 -6.21
C LEU A 55 8.90 -7.00 -7.12
N SER A 56 7.78 -6.52 -6.58
CA SER A 56 6.57 -6.21 -7.35
C SER A 56 6.67 -4.91 -8.18
N ALA A 57 7.68 -4.09 -7.96
CA ALA A 57 7.90 -2.91 -8.78
C ALA A 57 8.06 -3.28 -10.26
N GLN A 58 7.10 -2.86 -11.11
CA GLN A 58 7.02 -3.20 -12.53
C GLN A 58 7.02 -4.72 -12.81
N SER A 59 6.47 -5.51 -11.89
CA SER A 59 6.21 -6.94 -12.05
C SER A 59 4.79 -7.25 -11.59
N THR A 60 4.21 -8.36 -12.04
CA THR A 60 2.89 -8.79 -11.56
C THR A 60 3.02 -9.54 -10.24
N ASP A 61 2.00 -9.43 -9.36
CA ASP A 61 1.96 -10.17 -8.10
C ASP A 61 2.02 -11.68 -8.33
N VAL A 62 1.39 -12.18 -9.38
CA VAL A 62 1.46 -13.60 -9.79
C VAL A 62 2.91 -14.03 -10.06
N ASN A 63 3.70 -13.20 -10.74
CA ASN A 63 5.09 -13.52 -11.00
C ASN A 63 5.96 -13.45 -9.74
N VAL A 64 5.71 -12.46 -8.88
CA VAL A 64 6.40 -12.34 -7.57
C VAL A 64 6.08 -13.57 -6.71
N ASN A 65 4.82 -13.94 -6.58
CA ASN A 65 4.36 -15.10 -5.80
C ASN A 65 4.89 -16.45 -6.34
N ARG A 66 5.32 -16.50 -7.61
CA ARG A 66 6.01 -17.68 -8.16
C ARG A 66 7.47 -17.77 -7.69
N VAL A 67 8.12 -16.64 -7.49
CA VAL A 67 9.54 -16.54 -7.14
C VAL A 67 9.78 -16.63 -5.64
N THR A 68 8.95 -15.96 -4.85
CA THR A 68 9.19 -15.75 -3.42
C THR A 68 9.20 -17.01 -2.57
N PRO A 69 8.42 -18.08 -2.81
CA PRO A 69 8.47 -19.28 -1.99
C PRO A 69 9.85 -19.96 -1.98
N GLU A 70 10.44 -20.12 -3.16
CA GLU A 70 11.78 -20.71 -3.30
C GLU A 70 12.86 -19.77 -2.75
N LEU A 71 12.69 -18.47 -2.97
CA LEU A 71 13.58 -17.44 -2.45
C LEU A 71 13.66 -17.49 -0.91
N PHE A 72 12.50 -17.53 -0.23
CA PHE A 72 12.43 -17.57 1.23
C PHE A 72 12.83 -18.93 1.81
N ARG A 73 12.63 -20.02 1.06
CA ARG A 73 13.18 -21.33 1.44
C ARG A 73 14.71 -21.33 1.43
N LYS A 74 15.32 -20.68 0.43
CA LYS A 74 16.77 -20.58 0.28
C LYS A 74 17.39 -19.61 1.29
N TYR A 75 16.70 -18.51 1.58
CA TYR A 75 17.15 -17.46 2.49
C TYR A 75 16.06 -17.15 3.53
N PRO A 76 15.93 -17.94 4.60
CA PRO A 76 14.78 -17.88 5.50
C PRO A 76 14.77 -16.69 6.46
N THR A 77 15.83 -15.92 6.55
CA THR A 77 15.95 -14.82 7.52
C THR A 77 16.53 -13.56 6.91
N VAL A 78 16.28 -12.41 7.53
CA VAL A 78 16.91 -11.12 7.15
C VAL A 78 18.45 -11.24 7.15
N GLN A 79 19.00 -11.94 8.12
CA GLN A 79 20.44 -12.17 8.26
C GLN A 79 20.99 -12.96 7.07
N ALA A 80 20.26 -13.97 6.59
CA ALA A 80 20.64 -14.74 5.41
C ALA A 80 20.73 -13.84 4.17
N PHE A 81 19.79 -12.90 3.97
CA PHE A 81 19.88 -11.91 2.90
C PHE A 81 21.00 -10.89 3.11
N ALA A 82 21.25 -10.47 4.36
CA ALA A 82 22.30 -9.52 4.67
C ALA A 82 23.73 -10.09 4.43
N ALA A 83 23.87 -11.40 4.51
CA ALA A 83 25.15 -12.08 4.23
C ALA A 83 25.50 -12.14 2.73
N LEU A 84 24.52 -11.89 1.84
CA LEU A 84 24.72 -11.94 0.39
C LEU A 84 25.44 -10.71 -0.15
N ILE A 85 26.03 -10.89 -1.32
CA ILE A 85 26.27 -9.78 -2.27
C ILE A 85 25.12 -9.76 -3.30
N PRO A 86 24.80 -8.58 -3.88
CA PRO A 86 23.66 -8.45 -4.80
C PRO A 86 23.69 -9.45 -5.96
N GLU A 87 24.86 -9.76 -6.48
CA GLU A 87 25.09 -10.65 -7.61
C GLU A 87 24.64 -12.09 -7.33
N GLN A 88 24.70 -12.53 -6.07
CA GLN A 88 24.25 -13.86 -5.65
C GLN A 88 22.72 -13.97 -5.64
N LEU A 89 22.01 -12.85 -5.42
CA LEU A 89 20.54 -12.81 -5.43
C LEU A 89 19.96 -12.66 -6.84
N GLU A 90 20.73 -12.09 -7.78
CA GLU A 90 20.25 -11.80 -9.14
C GLU A 90 19.60 -12.97 -9.87
N PRO A 91 20.18 -14.20 -9.88
CA PRO A 91 19.58 -15.33 -10.57
C PRO A 91 18.20 -15.67 -10.03
N ASP A 92 18.01 -15.60 -8.70
CA ASP A 92 16.79 -16.01 -8.02
C ASP A 92 15.62 -15.04 -8.31
N VAL A 93 15.91 -13.75 -8.54
CA VAL A 93 14.90 -12.71 -8.77
C VAL A 93 14.82 -12.23 -10.23
N ARG A 94 15.57 -12.84 -11.14
CA ARG A 94 15.74 -12.40 -12.52
C ARG A 94 14.41 -12.25 -13.28
N SER A 95 13.48 -13.16 -13.08
CA SER A 95 12.18 -13.16 -13.76
C SER A 95 11.30 -11.97 -13.36
N THR A 96 11.57 -11.29 -12.22
CA THR A 96 10.78 -10.15 -11.79
C THR A 96 11.10 -8.84 -12.54
N GLY A 97 12.10 -8.84 -13.42
CA GLY A 97 12.58 -7.65 -14.14
C GLY A 97 13.38 -6.69 -13.23
N PHE A 98 14.20 -5.84 -13.83
CA PHE A 98 15.08 -4.90 -13.10
C PHE A 98 15.88 -5.56 -11.96
N PHE A 99 16.20 -6.83 -12.12
CA PHE A 99 16.71 -7.71 -11.08
C PHE A 99 18.00 -7.19 -10.41
N ARG A 100 18.90 -6.53 -11.15
CA ARG A 100 20.12 -5.93 -10.58
C ARG A 100 19.81 -4.86 -9.54
N ASN A 101 18.90 -3.94 -9.86
CA ASN A 101 18.49 -2.88 -8.92
C ASN A 101 17.70 -3.45 -7.75
N LYS A 102 16.85 -4.45 -8.00
CA LYS A 102 16.08 -5.12 -6.97
C LYS A 102 16.97 -5.91 -6.02
N SER A 103 17.96 -6.64 -6.54
CA SER A 103 18.94 -7.35 -5.70
C SER A 103 19.75 -6.41 -4.84
N LYS A 104 20.24 -5.29 -5.39
CA LYS A 104 20.92 -4.24 -4.61
C LYS A 104 20.02 -3.67 -3.52
N ALA A 105 18.76 -3.38 -3.84
CA ALA A 105 17.80 -2.85 -2.88
C ALA A 105 17.51 -3.85 -1.74
N VAL A 106 17.21 -5.11 -2.07
CA VAL A 106 16.89 -6.14 -1.08
C VAL A 106 18.07 -6.44 -0.17
N VAL A 107 19.27 -6.67 -0.73
CA VAL A 107 20.48 -6.93 0.06
C VAL A 107 20.86 -5.71 0.90
N GLY A 108 20.78 -4.51 0.33
CA GLY A 108 21.05 -3.26 1.06
C GLY A 108 20.07 -3.04 2.21
N ALA A 109 18.76 -3.25 1.98
CA ALA A 109 17.76 -3.16 3.04
C ALA A 109 18.00 -4.20 4.14
N ALA A 110 18.35 -5.46 3.79
CA ALA A 110 18.66 -6.49 4.75
C ALA A 110 19.87 -6.11 5.64
N LYS A 111 20.95 -5.63 5.03
CA LYS A 111 22.14 -5.18 5.76
C LYS A 111 21.81 -4.05 6.73
N GLN A 112 21.07 -3.04 6.29
CA GLN A 112 20.67 -1.93 7.13
C GLN A 112 19.74 -2.37 8.26
N ILE A 113 18.77 -3.26 7.99
CA ILE A 113 17.86 -3.80 9.02
C ILE A 113 18.67 -4.57 10.08
N VAL A 114 19.66 -5.34 9.70
CA VAL A 114 20.50 -6.06 10.67
C VAL A 114 21.36 -5.10 11.48
N SER A 115 22.01 -4.12 10.85
CA SER A 115 22.94 -3.21 11.51
C SER A 115 22.28 -2.13 12.36
N GLU A 116 21.16 -1.58 11.92
CA GLU A 116 20.53 -0.40 12.56
C GLU A 116 19.25 -0.74 13.33
N PHE A 117 18.56 -1.83 12.97
CA PHE A 117 17.24 -2.17 13.52
C PHE A 117 17.20 -3.55 14.18
N GLY A 118 18.37 -4.12 14.55
CA GLY A 118 18.44 -5.39 15.28
C GLY A 118 17.84 -6.59 14.53
N GLY A 119 17.81 -6.55 13.21
CA GLY A 119 17.25 -7.61 12.37
C GLY A 119 15.71 -7.60 12.25
N GLN A 120 15.06 -6.55 12.73
CA GLN A 120 13.59 -6.40 12.63
C GLN A 120 13.22 -5.25 11.72
N VAL A 121 12.19 -5.47 10.87
CA VAL A 121 11.66 -4.42 9.99
C VAL A 121 11.09 -3.28 10.86
N PRO A 122 11.54 -2.03 10.66
CA PRO A 122 11.06 -0.91 11.45
C PRO A 122 9.57 -0.64 11.22
N GLN A 123 8.91 -0.11 12.26
CA GLN A 123 7.47 0.12 12.29
C GLN A 123 7.10 1.62 12.17
N GLU A 124 8.05 2.46 11.84
CA GLU A 124 7.87 3.90 11.61
C GLU A 124 8.20 4.21 10.15
N ILE A 125 7.37 5.07 9.55
CA ILE A 125 7.49 5.39 8.12
C ILE A 125 8.83 6.06 7.80
N GLU A 126 9.33 6.93 8.68
CA GLU A 126 10.60 7.64 8.52
C GLU A 126 11.77 6.66 8.43
N LYS A 127 11.78 5.63 9.29
CA LYS A 127 12.81 4.58 9.28
C LYS A 127 12.69 3.66 8.07
N LEU A 128 11.48 3.31 7.66
CA LEU A 128 11.27 2.52 6.44
C LEU A 128 11.77 3.25 5.19
N LEU A 129 11.59 4.57 5.12
CA LEU A 129 12.04 5.38 3.98
C LEU A 129 13.57 5.50 3.88
N THR A 130 14.33 5.19 4.93
CA THR A 130 15.80 5.13 4.85
C THR A 130 16.31 3.88 4.16
N LEU A 131 15.49 2.82 4.08
CA LEU A 131 15.88 1.54 3.50
C LEU A 131 16.03 1.62 1.97
N PRO A 132 17.08 1.03 1.40
CA PRO A 132 17.24 0.96 -0.05
C PRO A 132 16.04 0.32 -0.76
N GLY A 133 15.56 0.98 -1.82
CA GLY A 133 14.43 0.49 -2.62
C GLY A 133 13.05 0.65 -1.96
N VAL A 134 12.97 1.29 -0.82
CA VAL A 134 11.71 1.55 -0.10
C VAL A 134 11.24 2.98 -0.36
N ALA A 135 10.27 3.11 -1.23
CA ALA A 135 9.54 4.37 -1.43
C ALA A 135 8.33 4.43 -0.48
N ARG A 136 7.69 5.60 -0.38
CA ARG A 136 6.52 5.83 0.48
C ARG A 136 5.39 4.82 0.25
N LYS A 137 5.13 4.45 -1.02
CA LYS A 137 4.16 3.40 -1.34
C LYS A 137 4.53 2.05 -0.70
N THR A 138 5.79 1.63 -0.80
CA THR A 138 6.29 0.38 -0.21
C THR A 138 6.16 0.41 1.32
N ALA A 139 6.56 1.52 1.96
CA ALA A 139 6.43 1.70 3.40
C ALA A 139 4.97 1.60 3.86
N ASN A 140 4.04 2.28 3.18
CA ASN A 140 2.61 2.22 3.49
C ASN A 140 2.02 0.81 3.33
N VAL A 141 2.46 0.03 2.33
CA VAL A 141 2.04 -1.38 2.18
C VAL A 141 2.48 -2.19 3.39
N VAL A 142 3.73 -2.08 3.80
CA VAL A 142 4.25 -2.84 4.95
C VAL A 142 3.58 -2.42 6.25
N LEU A 143 3.45 -1.11 6.50
CA LEU A 143 2.79 -0.59 7.71
C LEU A 143 1.32 -0.98 7.77
N GLY A 144 0.58 -0.78 6.69
CA GLY A 144 -0.85 -1.08 6.66
C GLY A 144 -1.14 -2.58 6.68
N THR A 145 -0.43 -3.38 5.86
CA THR A 145 -0.73 -4.80 5.70
C THR A 145 -0.23 -5.64 6.86
N TRP A 146 1.03 -5.47 7.27
CA TRP A 146 1.62 -6.28 8.33
C TRP A 146 1.38 -5.71 9.72
N PHE A 147 1.76 -4.44 9.93
CA PHE A 147 1.69 -3.83 11.26
C PHE A 147 0.32 -3.25 11.61
N LYS A 148 -0.64 -3.26 10.68
CA LYS A 148 -1.98 -2.68 10.86
C LYS A 148 -1.93 -1.20 11.26
N LYS A 149 -0.89 -0.47 10.83
CA LYS A 149 -0.70 0.96 11.07
C LYS A 149 -1.07 1.74 9.80
N ALA A 150 -2.24 2.36 9.80
CA ALA A 150 -2.70 3.18 8.68
C ALA A 150 -2.14 4.61 8.80
N GLU A 151 -0.85 4.81 8.52
CA GLU A 151 -0.24 6.14 8.50
C GLU A 151 -0.49 6.87 7.18
N GLY A 152 -0.87 6.14 6.12
CA GLY A 152 -1.20 6.68 4.82
C GLY A 152 -2.01 5.70 3.97
N VAL A 153 -2.50 6.19 2.85
CA VAL A 153 -3.20 5.36 1.85
C VAL A 153 -2.25 5.00 0.73
N VAL A 154 -2.21 3.72 0.39
CA VAL A 154 -1.47 3.27 -0.78
C VAL A 154 -2.18 3.77 -2.04
N VAL A 155 -1.70 4.87 -2.62
CA VAL A 155 -2.25 5.44 -3.86
C VAL A 155 -1.47 4.89 -5.05
N ASP A 156 -1.95 3.82 -5.62
CA ASP A 156 -1.49 3.29 -6.90
C ASP A 156 -2.32 3.84 -8.08
N THR A 157 -2.03 3.37 -9.29
CA THR A 157 -2.77 3.77 -10.50
C THR A 157 -4.25 3.40 -10.45
N HIS A 158 -4.61 2.31 -9.78
CA HIS A 158 -6.00 1.86 -9.61
C HIS A 158 -6.74 2.73 -8.60
N VAL A 159 -6.17 2.96 -7.44
CA VAL A 159 -6.74 3.86 -6.41
C VAL A 159 -6.86 5.27 -6.95
N HIS A 160 -5.87 5.78 -7.67
CA HIS A 160 -5.94 7.07 -8.34
C HIS A 160 -7.13 7.15 -9.32
N ARG A 161 -7.24 6.19 -10.24
CA ARG A 161 -8.31 6.14 -11.26
C ARG A 161 -9.69 6.04 -10.62
N ILE A 162 -9.87 5.11 -9.66
CA ILE A 162 -11.16 4.88 -9.00
C ILE A 162 -11.56 6.11 -8.18
N SER A 163 -10.64 6.70 -7.44
CA SER A 163 -10.91 7.90 -6.64
C SER A 163 -11.37 9.09 -7.50
N ARG A 164 -10.82 9.23 -8.70
CA ARG A 164 -11.28 10.25 -9.66
C ARG A 164 -12.65 9.92 -10.25
N ARG A 165 -12.89 8.67 -10.62
CA ARG A 165 -14.20 8.24 -11.16
C ARG A 165 -15.32 8.39 -10.15
N LEU A 166 -15.01 8.16 -8.87
CA LEU A 166 -15.94 8.38 -7.77
C LEU A 166 -15.98 9.85 -7.31
N GLU A 167 -15.27 10.75 -7.99
CA GLU A 167 -15.19 12.19 -7.66
C GLU A 167 -14.71 12.48 -6.22
N LEU A 168 -14.02 11.52 -5.59
CA LEU A 168 -13.48 11.67 -4.25
C LEU A 168 -12.25 12.59 -4.21
N THR A 169 -11.65 12.86 -5.37
CA THR A 169 -10.51 13.77 -5.52
C THR A 169 -10.46 14.38 -6.91
N LYS A 170 -9.96 15.60 -6.99
CA LYS A 170 -9.58 16.28 -8.24
C LYS A 170 -8.06 16.28 -8.44
N GLN A 171 -7.29 15.77 -7.47
CA GLN A 171 -5.84 15.76 -7.52
C GLN A 171 -5.32 14.73 -8.53
N ASN A 172 -4.21 15.06 -9.19
CA ASN A 172 -3.53 14.19 -10.15
C ASN A 172 -2.28 13.52 -9.57
N GLU A 173 -1.73 14.07 -8.48
CA GLU A 173 -0.50 13.58 -7.86
C GLU A 173 -0.84 12.60 -6.71
N PRO A 174 -0.28 11.37 -6.72
CA PRO A 174 -0.55 10.37 -5.68
C PRO A 174 -0.33 10.88 -4.25
N GLN A 175 0.75 11.64 -4.02
CA GLN A 175 1.07 12.22 -2.71
C GLN A 175 -0.01 13.19 -2.21
N LYS A 176 -0.55 14.04 -3.09
CA LYS A 176 -1.63 14.97 -2.74
C LYS A 176 -2.95 14.26 -2.48
N ILE A 177 -3.19 13.13 -3.17
CA ILE A 177 -4.35 12.27 -2.94
C ILE A 177 -4.24 11.61 -1.57
N GLU A 178 -3.06 11.05 -1.23
CA GLU A 178 -2.78 10.45 0.07
C GLU A 178 -3.02 11.43 1.22
N GLN A 179 -2.42 12.62 1.16
CA GLN A 179 -2.55 13.66 2.20
C GLN A 179 -3.99 14.08 2.43
N LYS A 180 -4.78 14.25 1.36
CA LYS A 180 -6.17 14.69 1.46
C LYS A 180 -7.10 13.61 2.03
N LYS A 181 -6.80 12.33 1.81
CA LYS A 181 -7.58 11.20 2.35
C LYS A 181 -7.21 10.85 3.78
N GLY A 182 -5.95 11.04 4.18
CA GLY A 182 -5.48 10.74 5.55
C GLY A 182 -6.10 11.60 6.64
N SER A 183 -6.59 12.81 6.30
CA SER A 183 -7.10 13.75 7.31
C SER A 183 -8.56 13.57 7.70
N SER A 184 -9.41 12.88 6.92
CA SER A 184 -10.84 12.84 7.24
C SER A 184 -11.58 11.51 7.09
N TYR A 185 -11.09 10.53 6.31
CA TYR A 185 -11.94 9.37 5.95
C TYR A 185 -11.34 7.97 6.21
N ILE A 186 -10.04 7.84 6.49
CA ILE A 186 -9.38 6.52 6.57
C ILE A 186 -8.88 6.18 7.98
N LYS A 187 -9.09 7.04 8.97
CA LYS A 187 -8.83 6.71 10.38
C LYS A 187 -9.84 5.74 11.00
N ARG A 188 -10.80 5.28 10.24
CA ARG A 188 -11.80 4.32 10.71
C ARG A 188 -11.78 3.08 9.84
N GLU A 189 -11.36 2.00 10.47
CA GLU A 189 -11.58 0.61 10.08
C GLU A 189 -10.71 0.03 8.97
N HIS A 190 -9.78 -0.73 9.44
CA HIS A 190 -9.34 -2.06 9.00
C HIS A 190 -8.78 -2.21 7.59
N CYS A 191 -7.50 -2.33 7.58
CA CYS A 191 -6.99 -3.50 6.85
C CYS A 191 -7.06 -4.72 7.75
#